data_13cb70de78ce4c251e906336136ceacf
#
_entry.id   13cb70de78ce4c251e906336136ceacf
#
_cell.length_a   1.000
_cell.length_b   1.000
_cell.length_c   1.000
_cell.angle_alpha   90.00
_cell.angle_beta   90.00
_cell.angle_gamma   90.00
#
_symmetry.space_group_name_H-M   'P 1'
#
loop_
_entity.id
_entity.type
_entity.pdbx_description
1 polymer ?
#
loop_
_entity_poly.entity_id
_entity_poly.type
_entity_poly.pdbx_seq_one_letter_code
_entity_poly.pdbx_strand_id
1 'polypeptide(L)'
;MKKIKKKKIQKIVVIGGGTGTFTVLTALRNYSVPLHLTAIVTMADSGGSTGRLRDQYGVLPPGDIRRALVALSDASQTLRKLFNYRFETCDLKDHSFGNIFLTALEKMTGNFGCAVKEAARVLNINGEVIPVTLDNINLCAELADGSIIRGETNIDIPKHDPSVQIKKVWLEPVARLNPEAKKAILAADKAGYRAIVVDS
;
A
#
# COMPACT_ATOMS: atom_id res chain seq x y z
N MET A 1 -44.08 17.77 -3.28
CA MET A 1 -42.76 17.51 -2.71
C MET A 1 -41.99 16.53 -3.62
N LYS A 2 -40.97 17.00 -4.33
CA LYS A 2 -40.12 16.15 -5.19
C LYS A 2 -39.28 15.25 -4.27
N LYS A 3 -39.46 13.92 -4.32
CA LYS A 3 -38.57 12.95 -3.66
C LYS A 3 -37.15 13.15 -4.18
N ILE A 4 -36.25 13.69 -3.36
CA ILE A 4 -34.82 13.73 -3.65
C ILE A 4 -34.35 12.28 -3.72
N LYS A 5 -34.10 11.77 -4.93
CA LYS A 5 -33.49 10.45 -5.11
C LYS A 5 -32.11 10.50 -4.42
N LYS A 6 -31.94 9.77 -3.30
CA LYS A 6 -30.62 9.57 -2.68
C LYS A 6 -29.68 9.06 -3.77
N LYS A 7 -28.69 9.85 -4.16
CA LYS A 7 -27.65 9.43 -5.10
C LYS A 7 -26.96 8.20 -4.49
N LYS A 8 -27.01 7.07 -5.18
CA LYS A 8 -26.35 5.83 -4.74
C LYS A 8 -24.85 6.08 -4.71
N ILE A 9 -24.21 5.95 -3.53
CA ILE A 9 -22.75 6.09 -3.39
C ILE A 9 -22.12 4.99 -4.26
N GLN A 10 -21.24 5.38 -5.16
CA GLN A 10 -20.51 4.43 -5.98
C GLN A 10 -19.33 3.89 -5.18
N LYS A 11 -19.10 2.59 -5.28
CA LYS A 11 -18.00 1.90 -4.61
C LYS A 11 -16.95 1.52 -5.63
N ILE A 12 -15.69 1.82 -5.33
CA ILE A 12 -14.55 1.53 -6.21
C ILE A 12 -13.49 0.82 -5.38
N VAL A 13 -12.96 -0.26 -5.93
CA VAL A 13 -11.78 -0.95 -5.39
C VAL A 13 -10.59 -0.62 -6.27
N VAL A 14 -9.52 -0.12 -5.69
CA VAL A 14 -8.24 0.15 -6.34
C VAL A 14 -7.23 -0.87 -5.83
N ILE A 15 -6.59 -1.61 -6.72
CA ILE A 15 -5.60 -2.65 -6.38
C ILE A 15 -4.25 -2.21 -6.94
N GLY A 16 -3.23 -2.12 -6.09
CA GLY A 16 -1.89 -1.75 -6.53
C GLY A 16 -1.00 -1.26 -5.40
N GLY A 17 0.10 -0.62 -5.76
CA GLY A 17 1.08 -0.02 -4.84
C GLY A 17 1.70 1.24 -5.44
N GLY A 18 2.74 1.74 -4.80
CA GLY A 18 3.57 2.81 -5.34
C GLY A 18 2.88 4.15 -5.60
N THR A 19 3.48 4.90 -6.51
CA THR A 19 3.06 6.26 -6.87
C THR A 19 1.79 6.26 -7.72
N GLY A 20 1.61 5.24 -8.58
CA GLY A 20 0.44 5.11 -9.44
C GLY A 20 -0.84 5.00 -8.61
N THR A 21 -0.89 4.09 -7.66
CA THR A 21 -2.01 3.91 -6.74
C THR A 21 -2.31 5.19 -5.94
N PHE A 22 -1.28 5.87 -5.42
CA PHE A 22 -1.44 7.15 -4.72
C PHE A 22 -2.12 8.21 -5.61
N THR A 23 -1.69 8.33 -6.86
CA THR A 23 -2.23 9.30 -7.83
C THR A 23 -3.70 9.02 -8.13
N VAL A 24 -4.05 7.75 -8.41
CA VAL A 24 -5.42 7.34 -8.70
C VAL A 24 -6.34 7.57 -7.49
N LEU A 25 -5.92 7.16 -6.29
CA LEU A 25 -6.70 7.36 -5.06
C LEU A 25 -6.93 8.85 -4.78
N THR A 26 -5.91 9.69 -4.97
CA THR A 26 -6.01 11.14 -4.77
C THR A 26 -6.98 11.77 -5.77
N ALA A 27 -6.94 11.36 -7.04
CA ALA A 27 -7.86 11.82 -8.06
C ALA A 27 -9.30 11.40 -7.77
N LEU A 28 -9.53 10.14 -7.42
CA LEU A 28 -10.85 9.60 -7.10
C LEU A 28 -11.45 10.23 -5.83
N ARG A 29 -10.63 10.48 -4.80
CA ARG A 29 -11.07 11.16 -3.58
C ARG A 29 -11.59 12.58 -3.88
N ASN A 30 -10.97 13.27 -4.80
CA ASN A 30 -11.35 14.65 -5.19
C ASN A 30 -12.44 14.68 -6.26
N TYR A 31 -13.03 13.54 -6.62
CA TYR A 31 -14.06 13.47 -7.64
C TYR A 31 -15.35 14.14 -7.15
N SER A 32 -16.08 14.78 -8.06
CA SER A 32 -17.28 15.58 -7.73
C SER A 32 -18.47 14.79 -7.19
N VAL A 33 -18.45 13.47 -7.35
CA VAL A 33 -19.49 12.56 -6.82
C VAL A 33 -18.91 11.79 -5.64
N PRO A 34 -19.62 11.69 -4.50
CA PRO A 34 -19.16 10.89 -3.36
C PRO A 34 -18.91 9.45 -3.75
N LEU A 35 -17.70 8.97 -3.47
CA LEU A 35 -17.26 7.60 -3.73
C LEU A 35 -16.92 6.94 -2.40
N HIS A 36 -17.17 5.63 -2.29
CA HIS A 36 -16.57 4.79 -1.24
C HIS A 36 -15.38 4.05 -1.85
N LEU A 37 -14.19 4.40 -1.42
CA LEU A 37 -12.94 3.88 -1.97
C LEU A 37 -12.36 2.80 -1.07
N THR A 38 -12.01 1.66 -1.64
CA THR A 38 -11.25 0.60 -0.98
C THR A 38 -9.93 0.42 -1.71
N ALA A 39 -8.82 0.68 -1.06
CA ALA A 39 -7.48 0.44 -1.59
C ALA A 39 -6.98 -0.92 -1.09
N ILE A 40 -6.69 -1.85 -1.99
CA ILE A 40 -5.99 -3.10 -1.71
C ILE A 40 -4.54 -2.91 -2.14
N VAL A 41 -3.63 -2.89 -1.15
CA VAL A 41 -2.25 -2.41 -1.35
C VAL A 41 -1.28 -3.56 -1.36
N THR A 42 -0.33 -3.53 -2.30
CA THR A 42 0.77 -4.50 -2.41
C THR A 42 1.69 -4.45 -1.18
N MET A 43 2.31 -5.59 -0.88
CA MET A 43 3.14 -5.77 0.31
C MET A 43 4.54 -6.29 -0.04
N ALA A 44 5.02 -6.02 -1.26
CA ALA A 44 6.32 -6.48 -1.74
C ALA A 44 7.42 -5.42 -1.71
N ASP A 45 7.09 -4.14 -1.37
CA ASP A 45 8.05 -3.03 -1.30
C ASP A 45 9.21 -3.38 -0.34
N SER A 46 10.43 -3.26 -0.85
CA SER A 46 11.67 -3.50 -0.11
C SER A 46 12.62 -2.30 -0.16
N GLY A 47 12.16 -1.15 -0.67
CA GLY A 47 12.98 0.02 -0.91
C GLY A 47 13.20 0.93 0.29
N GLY A 48 14.29 1.63 0.29
CA GLY A 48 14.62 2.77 1.17
C GLY A 48 14.22 2.61 2.64
N SER A 49 13.36 3.49 3.12
CA SER A 49 12.86 3.46 4.52
C SER A 49 12.11 2.17 4.85
N THR A 50 11.32 1.64 3.90
CA THR A 50 10.54 0.41 4.08
C THR A 50 11.46 -0.78 4.32
N GLY A 51 12.46 -1.00 3.45
CA GLY A 51 13.38 -2.12 3.58
C GLY A 51 14.15 -2.07 4.91
N ARG A 52 14.69 -0.92 5.28
CA ARG A 52 15.40 -0.77 6.56
C ARG A 52 14.54 -1.09 7.78
N LEU A 53 13.28 -0.65 7.80
CA LEU A 53 12.36 -0.96 8.91
C LEU A 53 11.99 -2.45 8.94
N ARG A 54 11.82 -3.08 7.77
CA ARG A 54 11.62 -4.53 7.69
C ARG A 54 12.81 -5.30 8.27
N ASP A 55 14.04 -4.92 7.88
CA ASP A 55 15.26 -5.61 8.30
C ASP A 55 15.54 -5.41 9.79
N GLN A 56 15.37 -4.18 10.30
CA GLN A 56 15.69 -3.85 11.69
C GLN A 56 14.63 -4.29 12.69
N TYR A 57 13.37 -4.22 12.31
CA TYR A 57 12.24 -4.44 13.23
C TYR A 57 11.40 -5.67 12.90
N GLY A 58 11.64 -6.35 11.77
CA GLY A 58 10.84 -7.50 11.35
C GLY A 58 9.38 -7.15 11.07
N VAL A 59 9.09 -5.92 10.67
CA VAL A 59 7.74 -5.43 10.38
C VAL A 59 7.37 -5.61 8.90
N LEU A 60 6.09 -5.55 8.60
CA LEU A 60 5.61 -5.55 7.22
C LEU A 60 5.89 -4.20 6.53
N PRO A 61 5.97 -4.16 5.17
CA PRO A 61 6.35 -2.96 4.43
C PRO A 61 5.32 -1.82 4.60
N PRO A 62 5.63 -0.72 5.30
CA PRO A 62 4.67 0.34 5.58
C PRO A 62 4.53 1.37 4.44
N GLY A 63 5.46 1.41 3.46
CA GLY A 63 5.59 2.50 2.52
C GLY A 63 4.35 2.78 1.68
N ASP A 64 3.86 1.78 0.98
CA ASP A 64 2.69 1.91 0.10
C ASP A 64 1.39 2.04 0.88
N ILE A 65 1.27 1.34 2.01
CA ILE A 65 0.15 1.51 2.94
C ILE A 65 0.07 2.96 3.42
N ARG A 66 1.20 3.57 3.83
CA ARG A 66 1.25 4.98 4.22
C ARG A 66 0.78 5.89 3.09
N ARG A 67 1.24 5.66 1.86
CA ARG A 67 0.83 6.45 0.69
C ARG A 67 -0.69 6.37 0.46
N ALA A 68 -1.26 5.17 0.51
CA ALA A 68 -2.70 4.97 0.34
C ALA A 68 -3.51 5.64 1.47
N LEU A 69 -3.08 5.52 2.72
CA LEU A 69 -3.70 6.19 3.88
C LEU A 69 -3.70 7.71 3.71
N VAL A 70 -2.56 8.30 3.32
CA VAL A 70 -2.46 9.75 3.07
C VAL A 70 -3.32 10.19 1.90
N ALA A 71 -3.39 9.40 0.83
CA ALA A 71 -4.23 9.70 -0.33
C ALA A 71 -5.72 9.79 0.03
N LEU A 72 -6.20 8.92 0.93
CA LEU A 72 -7.60 8.86 1.37
C LEU A 72 -7.90 9.74 2.60
N SER A 73 -6.89 10.43 3.15
CA SER A 73 -7.01 11.15 4.42
C SER A 73 -7.79 12.46 4.29
N ASP A 74 -8.78 12.66 5.15
CA ASP A 74 -9.49 13.92 5.39
C ASP A 74 -8.91 14.72 6.57
N ALA A 75 -7.80 14.28 7.15
CA ALA A 75 -7.08 15.00 8.18
C ALA A 75 -6.53 16.35 7.68
N SER A 76 -6.13 17.21 8.63
CA SER A 76 -5.53 18.51 8.33
C SER A 76 -4.33 18.39 7.38
N GLN A 77 -4.08 19.44 6.61
CA GLN A 77 -2.93 19.48 5.71
C GLN A 77 -1.61 19.25 6.48
N THR A 78 -1.51 19.79 7.69
CA THR A 78 -0.34 19.62 8.55
C THR A 78 -0.10 18.15 8.89
N LEU A 79 -1.15 17.41 9.28
CA LEU A 79 -1.01 15.99 9.62
C LEU A 79 -0.64 15.14 8.40
N ARG A 80 -1.24 15.43 7.23
CA ARG A 80 -0.85 14.76 5.98
C ARG A 80 0.59 15.05 5.56
N LYS A 81 1.06 16.30 5.72
CA LYS A 81 2.47 16.68 5.50
C LYS A 81 3.39 15.95 6.48
N LEU A 82 3.01 15.86 7.76
CA LEU A 82 3.76 15.14 8.78
C LEU A 82 3.94 13.66 8.42
N PHE A 83 2.88 12.98 7.98
CA PHE A 83 2.98 11.58 7.55
C PHE A 83 3.90 11.37 6.34
N ASN A 84 4.07 12.39 5.50
CA ASN A 84 5.00 12.38 4.38
C ASN A 84 6.38 12.96 4.72
N TYR A 85 6.53 13.58 5.91
CA TYR A 85 7.80 14.17 6.32
C TYR A 85 8.89 13.10 6.34
N ARG A 86 10.02 13.43 5.74
CA ARG A 86 11.19 12.57 5.69
C ARG A 86 12.33 13.24 6.46
N PHE A 87 12.93 12.50 7.37
CA PHE A 87 14.07 12.98 8.15
C PHE A 87 15.30 13.11 7.25
N GLU A 88 16.05 14.21 7.41
CA GLU A 88 17.18 14.54 6.54
C GLU A 88 18.53 14.18 7.16
N THR A 89 18.57 14.01 8.48
CA THR A 89 19.82 13.84 9.24
C THR A 89 19.69 12.76 10.32
N CYS A 90 20.82 12.39 10.92
CA CYS A 90 20.96 11.46 12.03
C CYS A 90 20.44 10.06 11.73
N ASP A 91 20.18 9.27 12.76
CA ASP A 91 19.79 7.85 12.66
C ASP A 91 18.47 7.64 11.91
N LEU A 92 17.60 8.64 11.90
CA LEU A 92 16.33 8.62 11.20
C LEU A 92 16.43 9.06 9.74
N LYS A 93 17.62 9.42 9.26
CA LYS A 93 17.80 9.90 7.87
C LYS A 93 17.13 8.99 6.87
N ASP A 94 16.39 9.61 5.94
CA ASP A 94 15.59 8.98 4.88
C ASP A 94 14.40 8.14 5.36
N HIS A 95 14.15 8.02 6.65
CA HIS A 95 12.89 7.48 7.14
C HIS A 95 11.77 8.51 7.01
N SER A 96 10.57 8.08 6.59
CA SER A 96 9.39 8.94 6.73
C SER A 96 8.74 8.74 8.09
N PHE A 97 8.23 9.85 8.67
CA PHE A 97 7.48 9.79 9.93
C PHE A 97 6.35 8.76 9.88
N GLY A 98 5.55 8.74 8.80
CA GLY A 98 4.44 7.81 8.68
C GLY A 98 4.86 6.34 8.61
N ASN A 99 6.04 6.02 8.04
CA ASN A 99 6.55 4.65 8.07
C ASN A 99 6.95 4.25 9.51
N ILE A 100 7.63 5.14 10.24
CA ILE A 100 7.97 4.92 11.66
C ILE A 100 6.71 4.77 12.50
N PHE A 101 5.70 5.61 12.26
CA PHE A 101 4.41 5.57 12.95
C PHE A 101 3.70 4.22 12.76
N LEU A 102 3.62 3.71 11.52
CA LEU A 102 3.04 2.41 11.21
C LEU A 102 3.84 1.26 11.85
N THR A 103 5.17 1.35 11.82
CA THR A 103 6.05 0.38 12.50
C THR A 103 5.79 0.34 14.00
N ALA A 104 5.68 1.49 14.64
CA ALA A 104 5.37 1.58 16.06
C ALA A 104 3.99 1.00 16.39
N LEU A 105 2.97 1.29 15.58
CA LEU A 105 1.64 0.72 15.73
C LEU A 105 1.64 -0.80 15.56
N GLU A 106 2.38 -1.34 14.58
CA GLU A 106 2.48 -2.80 14.40
C GLU A 106 3.13 -3.46 15.62
N LYS A 107 4.22 -2.89 16.15
CA LYS A 107 4.88 -3.39 17.36
C LYS A 107 3.95 -3.34 18.59
N MET A 108 3.20 -2.26 18.72
CA MET A 108 2.27 -2.08 19.84
C MET A 108 1.06 -3.03 19.77
N THR A 109 0.52 -3.24 18.57
CA THR A 109 -0.70 -4.05 18.38
C THR A 109 -0.41 -5.53 18.11
N GLY A 110 0.83 -5.87 17.76
CA GLY A 110 1.24 -7.22 17.35
C GLY A 110 0.65 -7.67 16.00
N ASN A 111 -0.04 -6.77 15.26
CA ASN A 111 -0.69 -7.10 13.99
C ASN A 111 -0.74 -5.90 13.05
N PHE A 112 -0.19 -6.04 11.85
CA PHE A 112 -0.15 -4.96 10.87
C PHE A 112 -1.53 -4.51 10.39
N GLY A 113 -2.48 -5.42 10.24
CA GLY A 113 -3.86 -5.06 9.88
C GLY A 113 -4.52 -4.16 10.94
N CYS A 114 -4.25 -4.42 12.22
CA CYS A 114 -4.68 -3.55 13.32
C CYS A 114 -3.96 -2.18 13.26
N ALA A 115 -2.65 -2.18 13.01
CA ALA A 115 -1.87 -0.95 12.85
C ALA A 115 -2.42 -0.05 11.73
N VAL A 116 -2.77 -0.64 10.58
CA VAL A 116 -3.38 0.08 9.45
C VAL A 116 -4.73 0.70 9.85
N LYS A 117 -5.58 -0.05 10.57
CA LYS A 117 -6.88 0.46 11.05
C LYS A 117 -6.73 1.62 12.03
N GLU A 118 -5.78 1.55 12.95
CA GLU A 118 -5.52 2.66 13.87
C GLU A 118 -4.95 3.89 13.14
N ALA A 119 -4.01 3.71 12.22
CA ALA A 119 -3.50 4.80 11.38
C ALA A 119 -4.61 5.44 10.54
N ALA A 120 -5.54 4.63 10.02
CA ALA A 120 -6.72 5.09 9.28
C ALA A 120 -7.62 6.00 10.12
N ARG A 121 -7.82 5.67 11.40
CA ARG A 121 -8.57 6.51 12.35
C ARG A 121 -7.87 7.84 12.62
N VAL A 122 -6.56 7.81 12.89
CA VAL A 122 -5.76 9.01 13.13
C VAL A 122 -5.79 9.96 11.92
N LEU A 123 -5.70 9.40 10.72
CA LEU A 123 -5.75 10.15 9.46
C LEU A 123 -7.16 10.50 9.00
N ASN A 124 -8.19 10.06 9.73
CA ASN A 124 -9.60 10.27 9.36
C ASN A 124 -9.85 9.96 7.89
N ILE A 125 -9.50 8.73 7.45
CA ILE A 125 -9.64 8.38 6.04
C ILE A 125 -11.11 8.21 5.64
N ASN A 126 -11.41 8.62 4.40
CA ASN A 126 -12.71 8.36 3.79
C ASN A 126 -12.60 7.16 2.85
N GLY A 127 -12.88 5.97 3.38
CA GLY A 127 -12.73 4.70 2.68
C GLY A 127 -11.97 3.67 3.50
N GLU A 128 -11.36 2.70 2.82
CA GLU A 128 -10.65 1.59 3.45
C GLU A 128 -9.28 1.38 2.80
N VAL A 129 -8.27 1.04 3.60
CA VAL A 129 -6.94 0.59 3.13
C VAL A 129 -6.68 -0.79 3.69
N ILE A 130 -6.46 -1.75 2.81
CA ILE A 130 -6.32 -3.17 3.14
C ILE A 130 -5.02 -3.71 2.55
N PRO A 131 -4.09 -4.24 3.36
CA PRO A 131 -2.93 -4.98 2.84
C PRO A 131 -3.39 -6.22 2.06
N VAL A 132 -2.83 -6.46 0.86
CA VAL A 132 -3.22 -7.63 0.05
C VAL A 132 -2.87 -8.95 0.75
N THR A 133 -1.81 -8.96 1.53
CA THR A 133 -1.37 -10.06 2.40
C THR A 133 -0.81 -9.52 3.71
N LEU A 134 -0.85 -10.34 4.76
CA LEU A 134 -0.18 -10.09 6.04
C LEU A 134 1.05 -11.00 6.21
N ASP A 135 1.41 -11.76 5.19
CA ASP A 135 2.63 -12.55 5.19
C ASP A 135 3.84 -11.65 4.86
N ASN A 136 4.97 -11.92 5.51
CA ASN A 136 6.23 -11.26 5.17
C ASN A 136 6.83 -11.93 3.94
N ILE A 137 6.74 -11.27 2.80
CA ILE A 137 7.10 -11.80 1.48
C ILE A 137 8.22 -11.01 0.84
N ASN A 138 8.96 -11.65 -0.06
CA ASN A 138 9.89 -11.00 -0.96
C ASN A 138 9.50 -11.30 -2.41
N LEU A 139 9.62 -10.30 -3.28
CA LEU A 139 9.58 -10.51 -4.72
C LEU A 139 10.91 -11.10 -5.16
N CYS A 140 10.86 -12.19 -5.92
CA CYS A 140 12.03 -12.85 -6.47
C CYS A 140 11.94 -12.91 -7.99
N ALA A 141 13.08 -12.84 -8.68
CA ALA A 141 13.18 -12.98 -10.11
C ALA A 141 14.29 -13.97 -10.49
N GLU A 142 14.03 -14.81 -11.50
CA GLU A 142 15.02 -15.64 -12.21
C GLU A 142 15.36 -14.94 -13.51
N LEU A 143 16.62 -14.71 -13.76
CA LEU A 143 17.13 -14.14 -15.01
C LEU A 143 17.36 -15.23 -16.08
N ALA A 144 17.56 -14.80 -17.31
CA ALA A 144 17.82 -15.70 -18.43
C ALA A 144 19.13 -16.52 -18.29
N ASP A 145 20.10 -16.01 -17.52
CA ASP A 145 21.35 -16.70 -17.18
C ASP A 145 21.24 -17.70 -16.02
N GLY A 146 20.04 -17.84 -15.43
CA GLY A 146 19.77 -18.71 -14.27
C GLY A 146 20.05 -18.08 -12.92
N SER A 147 20.54 -16.84 -12.85
CA SER A 147 20.73 -16.15 -11.57
C SER A 147 19.40 -15.78 -10.92
N ILE A 148 19.38 -15.76 -9.57
CA ILE A 148 18.17 -15.42 -8.80
C ILE A 148 18.42 -14.13 -8.03
N ILE A 149 17.50 -13.18 -8.20
CA ILE A 149 17.48 -11.92 -7.49
C ILE A 149 16.33 -11.92 -6.49
N ARG A 150 16.57 -11.40 -5.28
CA ARG A 150 15.57 -11.26 -4.21
C ARG A 150 15.42 -9.81 -3.81
N GLY A 151 14.18 -9.40 -3.57
CA GLY A 151 13.79 -8.04 -3.18
C GLY A 151 13.45 -7.17 -4.39
N GLU A 152 12.30 -6.52 -4.31
CA GLU A 152 11.76 -5.65 -5.35
C GLU A 152 12.77 -4.57 -5.77
N THR A 153 13.41 -3.89 -4.83
CA THR A 153 14.42 -2.85 -5.12
C THR A 153 15.61 -3.37 -5.94
N ASN A 154 16.05 -4.61 -5.71
CA ASN A 154 17.16 -5.19 -6.46
C ASN A 154 16.76 -5.62 -7.87
N ILE A 155 15.45 -5.80 -8.10
CA ILE A 155 14.88 -6.12 -9.41
C ILE A 155 14.65 -4.82 -10.21
N ASP A 156 14.08 -3.80 -9.54
CA ASP A 156 13.77 -2.49 -10.15
C ASP A 156 15.03 -1.67 -10.46
N ILE A 157 16.01 -1.68 -9.53
CA ILE A 157 17.31 -1.03 -9.72
C ILE A 157 18.39 -2.11 -9.81
N PRO A 158 18.59 -2.70 -10.99
CA PRO A 158 19.43 -3.87 -11.13
C PRO A 158 20.89 -3.58 -10.78
N LYS A 159 21.45 -4.41 -9.89
CA LYS A 159 22.90 -4.45 -9.59
C LYS A 159 23.64 -5.48 -10.46
N HIS A 160 22.92 -6.14 -11.37
CA HIS A 160 23.40 -7.08 -12.37
C HIS A 160 23.40 -6.42 -13.75
N ASP A 161 23.89 -7.13 -14.77
CA ASP A 161 23.84 -6.65 -16.15
C ASP A 161 22.36 -6.43 -16.56
N PRO A 162 21.93 -5.19 -16.83
CA PRO A 162 20.55 -4.86 -17.17
C PRO A 162 20.11 -5.41 -18.53
N SER A 163 21.03 -5.92 -19.34
CA SER A 163 20.71 -6.59 -20.63
C SER A 163 20.15 -8.01 -20.45
N VAL A 164 20.36 -8.63 -19.27
CA VAL A 164 19.87 -9.97 -18.98
C VAL A 164 18.38 -9.92 -18.63
N GLN A 165 17.55 -10.55 -19.45
CA GLN A 165 16.10 -10.51 -19.32
C GLN A 165 15.61 -11.30 -18.09
N ILE A 166 14.53 -10.81 -17.48
CA ILE A 166 13.79 -11.56 -16.46
C ILE A 166 13.00 -12.68 -17.13
N LYS A 167 13.24 -13.92 -16.72
CA LYS A 167 12.57 -15.12 -17.21
C LYS A 167 11.32 -15.47 -16.42
N LYS A 168 11.37 -15.25 -15.07
CA LYS A 168 10.29 -15.62 -14.16
C LYS A 168 10.33 -14.72 -12.93
N VAL A 169 9.15 -14.41 -12.37
CA VAL A 169 8.98 -13.75 -11.07
C VAL A 169 8.07 -14.57 -10.17
N TRP A 170 8.33 -14.55 -8.86
CA TRP A 170 7.49 -15.20 -7.85
C TRP A 170 7.62 -14.51 -6.49
N LEU A 171 6.71 -14.85 -5.57
CA LEU A 171 6.77 -14.41 -4.17
C LEU A 171 7.35 -15.52 -3.29
N GLU A 172 8.24 -15.17 -2.38
CA GLU A 172 8.87 -16.09 -1.42
C GLU A 172 8.73 -15.53 0.01
N PRO A 173 8.09 -16.26 0.93
CA PRO A 173 7.28 -17.47 0.69
C PRO A 173 6.02 -17.19 -0.16
N VAL A 174 5.31 -18.24 -0.57
CA VAL A 174 4.01 -18.09 -1.25
C VAL A 174 3.04 -17.35 -0.34
N ALA A 175 2.54 -16.22 -0.83
CA ALA A 175 1.66 -15.34 -0.07
C ALA A 175 0.24 -15.91 0.07
N ARG A 176 -0.33 -15.77 1.26
CA ARG A 176 -1.76 -15.98 1.49
C ARG A 176 -2.52 -14.68 1.31
N LEU A 177 -3.58 -14.72 0.53
CA LEU A 177 -4.43 -13.54 0.35
C LEU A 177 -5.11 -13.19 1.68
N ASN A 178 -4.99 -11.90 2.08
CA ASN A 178 -5.69 -11.39 3.25
C ASN A 178 -7.21 -11.60 3.11
N PRO A 179 -7.89 -12.24 4.10
CA PRO A 179 -9.32 -12.48 4.05
C PRO A 179 -10.16 -11.21 3.85
N GLU A 180 -9.74 -10.07 4.40
CA GLU A 180 -10.41 -8.77 4.19
C GLU A 180 -10.29 -8.31 2.73
N ALA A 181 -9.10 -8.45 2.12
CA ALA A 181 -8.89 -8.14 0.71
C ALA A 181 -9.73 -9.06 -0.19
N LYS A 182 -9.74 -10.37 0.09
CA LYS A 182 -10.60 -11.33 -0.63
C LYS A 182 -12.07 -10.93 -0.54
N LYS A 183 -12.56 -10.57 0.65
CA LYS A 183 -13.93 -10.13 0.87
C LYS A 183 -14.26 -8.87 0.06
N ALA A 184 -13.36 -7.90 0.04
CA ALA A 184 -13.54 -6.65 -0.71
C ALA A 184 -13.63 -6.90 -2.22
N ILE A 185 -12.75 -7.75 -2.78
CA ILE A 185 -12.76 -8.14 -4.20
C ILE A 185 -14.08 -8.82 -4.57
N LEU A 186 -14.50 -9.84 -3.79
CA LEU A 186 -15.74 -10.57 -4.04
C LEU A 186 -16.99 -9.69 -3.87
N ALA A 187 -16.96 -8.72 -2.96
CA ALA A 187 -18.04 -7.77 -2.79
C ALA A 187 -18.13 -6.79 -3.97
N ALA A 188 -16.98 -6.42 -4.55
CA ALA A 188 -16.93 -5.59 -5.75
C ALA A 188 -17.62 -6.27 -6.93
N ASP A 189 -17.32 -7.53 -7.20
CA ASP A 189 -17.92 -8.32 -8.28
C ASP A 189 -19.45 -8.38 -8.15
N LYS A 190 -19.97 -8.80 -6.99
CA LYS A 190 -21.41 -8.97 -6.72
C LYS A 190 -22.23 -7.66 -6.74
N ALA A 191 -21.63 -6.53 -6.42
CA ALA A 191 -22.32 -5.26 -6.26
C ALA A 191 -22.22 -4.33 -7.47
N GLY A 192 -21.62 -4.78 -8.59
CA GLY A 192 -21.35 -3.95 -9.76
C GLY A 192 -20.34 -2.84 -9.47
N TYR A 193 -19.37 -3.12 -8.62
CA TYR A 193 -18.23 -2.23 -8.37
C TYR A 193 -17.36 -2.13 -9.61
N ARG A 194 -16.67 -1.03 -9.74
CA ARG A 194 -15.58 -0.92 -10.71
C ARG A 194 -14.26 -1.17 -9.98
N ALA A 195 -13.52 -2.19 -10.40
CA ALA A 195 -12.16 -2.40 -9.95
C ALA A 195 -11.21 -1.65 -10.89
N ILE A 196 -10.29 -0.87 -10.32
CA ILE A 196 -9.19 -0.26 -11.05
C ILE A 196 -7.92 -0.94 -10.56
N VAL A 197 -7.24 -1.64 -11.46
CA VAL A 197 -5.92 -2.19 -11.20
C VAL A 197 -4.91 -1.13 -11.63
N VAL A 198 -4.04 -0.74 -10.72
CA VAL A 198 -2.96 0.21 -10.99
C VAL A 198 -1.66 -0.57 -10.87
N ASP A 199 -0.96 -0.67 -11.98
CA ASP A 199 0.41 -1.18 -12.02
C ASP A 199 1.37 -0.06 -11.59
N SER A 200 2.37 -0.40 -10.80
CA SER A 200 3.37 0.54 -10.28
C SER A 200 4.74 0.26 -10.88
#